data_9f1878a19c9140628b4cd4937e5236a2
#
_entry.id   9f1878a19c9140628b4cd4937e5236a2
#
_cell.length_a   1.000
_cell.length_b   1.000
_cell.length_c   1.000
_cell.angle_alpha   90.00
_cell.angle_beta   90.00
_cell.angle_gamma   90.00
#
_symmetry.space_group_name_H-M   'P 1'
#
loop_
_entity.id
_entity.type
_entity.pdbx_description
1 polymer ?
#
loop_
_entity_poly.entity_id
_entity_poly.type
_entity_poly.pdbx_seq_one_letter_code
_entity_poly.pdbx_strand_id
1 'polypeptide(L)'
;MERYYAAIDLKSFYASVECIERGLDPMDTNLVVADSSRTEKTICLAVSPSLKAYGISGRARLFEVVEQVKRTNYGRRMRLANKEFSGESIFSSELDKDASLAISYLAAPPRMALYTKYSTDIYQIYLKYVAPEDMHVYSIDEVFIDLTGYLKTYEMTPEELVQRMVSDVLKQTGITATAGIGTNLYLAKIAMDVMAKRMQPDENGFRLASLDELSYRQELWGHTPLTDFWRIGRGTAKKLEANGMRRLGDVARRSLTQAGEDQLYQLFGINAELLIDHAWGWEPCTIADIKAYRPMNNSLSAGQVLKEPYDTEKTRVVVQEMGEMLALDLTGKELVCDQLTLTIGYDVKNLQERQLKTAYRGEVTTDAYGRKIPKHSHGSVNLDQHTASSRLIIEAVLGLFDRIINPDLLVRRITIGANHVILEKDMRPAQVDLFAETEMLKTEQERLKKEKSIQKAMLEMKNKYGKNAVLKGIHFEKGATGRERNGQIGGHKA
;
A
#
# COMPACT_ATOMS: atom_id res chain seq x y z
N MET A 1 23.23 18.39 19.39
CA MET A 1 21.84 18.67 19.80
C MET A 1 21.10 17.35 19.65
N GLU A 2 20.48 16.88 20.70
CA GLU A 2 19.69 15.65 20.68
C GLU A 2 18.48 15.85 19.74
N ARG A 3 18.19 14.88 18.90
CA ARG A 3 17.06 14.95 17.95
C ARG A 3 15.88 14.16 18.49
N TYR A 4 14.69 14.64 18.19
CA TYR A 4 13.43 13.99 18.57
C TYR A 4 12.49 13.93 17.36
N TYR A 5 12.10 12.71 17.01
CA TYR A 5 11.14 12.43 15.95
C TYR A 5 9.90 11.77 16.53
N ALA A 6 8.73 12.12 16.01
CA ALA A 6 7.49 11.41 16.27
C ALA A 6 7.05 10.63 15.03
N ALA A 7 6.55 9.42 15.24
CA ALA A 7 5.73 8.68 14.28
C ALA A 7 4.31 8.62 14.86
N ILE A 8 3.29 9.02 14.08
CA ILE A 8 1.88 9.05 14.49
C ILE A 8 1.05 8.25 13.49
N ASP A 9 0.25 7.29 13.98
CA ASP A 9 -0.61 6.38 13.20
C ASP A 9 -2.06 6.51 13.70
N LEU A 10 -2.97 6.89 12.81
CA LEU A 10 -4.39 7.06 13.12
C LEU A 10 -5.07 5.69 13.35
N LYS A 11 -5.79 5.57 14.44
CA LYS A 11 -6.34 4.30 14.90
C LYS A 11 -7.40 3.75 13.96
N SER A 12 -7.09 2.60 13.30
CA SER A 12 -8.01 1.92 12.36
C SER A 12 -8.68 2.88 11.36
N PHE A 13 -7.92 3.81 10.80
CA PHE A 13 -8.32 5.06 10.16
C PHE A 13 -9.63 4.96 9.36
N TYR A 14 -9.70 4.11 8.33
CA TYR A 14 -10.89 4.03 7.49
C TYR A 14 -12.14 3.57 8.28
N ALA A 15 -11.98 2.65 9.24
CA ALA A 15 -13.09 2.22 10.07
C ALA A 15 -13.53 3.35 11.03
N SER A 16 -12.59 4.11 11.57
CA SER A 16 -12.88 5.26 12.42
C SER A 16 -13.63 6.34 11.65
N VAL A 17 -13.19 6.69 10.43
CA VAL A 17 -13.92 7.62 9.55
C VAL A 17 -15.36 7.15 9.31
N GLU A 18 -15.53 5.84 8.99
CA GLU A 18 -16.87 5.30 8.73
C GLU A 18 -17.79 5.32 9.97
N CYS A 19 -17.22 5.14 11.17
CA CYS A 19 -17.98 5.29 12.42
C CYS A 19 -18.39 6.74 12.63
N ILE A 20 -17.45 7.70 12.57
CA ILE A 20 -17.72 9.13 12.79
C ILE A 20 -18.78 9.64 11.83
N GLU A 21 -18.72 9.32 10.56
CA GLU A 21 -19.71 9.70 9.54
C GLU A 21 -21.12 9.15 9.80
N ARG A 22 -21.23 8.15 10.67
CA ARG A 22 -22.53 7.56 11.10
C ARG A 22 -22.94 8.00 12.49
N GLY A 23 -22.18 8.89 13.14
CA GLY A 23 -22.43 9.30 14.52
C GLY A 23 -22.16 8.18 15.55
N LEU A 24 -21.26 7.24 15.23
CA LEU A 24 -20.90 6.09 16.06
C LEU A 24 -19.52 6.28 16.66
N ASP A 25 -19.29 5.71 17.86
CA ASP A 25 -17.97 5.69 18.49
C ASP A 25 -17.05 4.68 17.80
N PRO A 26 -15.90 5.11 17.21
CA PRO A 26 -14.95 4.22 16.58
C PRO A 26 -14.33 3.17 17.53
N MET A 27 -14.27 3.45 18.82
CA MET A 27 -13.66 2.55 19.80
C MET A 27 -14.63 1.49 20.30
N ASP A 28 -15.94 1.76 20.26
CA ASP A 28 -17.00 0.87 20.74
C ASP A 28 -17.66 0.04 19.62
N THR A 29 -17.70 0.59 18.40
CA THR A 29 -18.50 0.00 17.30
C THR A 29 -17.73 -1.08 16.55
N ASN A 30 -18.35 -2.24 16.38
CA ASN A 30 -17.88 -3.33 15.52
C ASN A 30 -18.14 -2.97 14.04
N LEU A 31 -17.09 -2.66 13.28
CA LEU A 31 -17.20 -2.24 11.88
C LEU A 31 -16.02 -2.78 11.05
N VAL A 32 -16.31 -3.20 9.82
CA VAL A 32 -15.30 -3.46 8.79
C VAL A 32 -15.54 -2.56 7.58
N VAL A 33 -14.46 -2.12 6.95
CA VAL A 33 -14.53 -1.43 5.66
C VAL A 33 -14.22 -2.45 4.56
N ALA A 34 -15.24 -2.89 3.85
CA ALA A 34 -15.13 -3.90 2.81
C ALA A 34 -16.19 -3.68 1.72
N ASP A 35 -15.84 -3.95 0.47
CA ASP A 35 -16.78 -3.95 -0.66
C ASP A 35 -17.49 -5.30 -0.74
N SER A 36 -18.61 -5.44 -0.03
CA SER A 36 -19.45 -6.65 -0.02
C SER A 36 -20.12 -6.95 -1.37
N SER A 37 -20.17 -5.97 -2.28
CA SER A 37 -20.72 -6.19 -3.64
C SER A 37 -19.80 -7.04 -4.53
N ARG A 38 -18.53 -7.24 -4.14
CA ARG A 38 -17.57 -8.05 -4.90
C ARG A 38 -17.73 -9.53 -4.58
N THR A 39 -17.08 -9.98 -3.56
CA THR A 39 -17.15 -11.37 -3.05
C THR A 39 -16.70 -11.41 -1.59
N GLU A 40 -17.05 -12.43 -0.84
CA GLU A 40 -16.54 -12.65 0.52
C GLU A 40 -15.01 -12.80 0.59
N LYS A 41 -14.33 -13.02 -0.55
CA LYS A 41 -12.87 -13.06 -0.64
C LYS A 41 -12.23 -11.67 -0.69
N THR A 42 -13.03 -10.58 -0.69
CA THR A 42 -12.51 -9.20 -0.65
C THR A 42 -11.71 -8.97 0.62
N ILE A 43 -10.66 -8.16 0.51
CA ILE A 43 -9.85 -7.75 1.66
C ILE A 43 -10.58 -6.60 2.34
N CYS A 44 -10.73 -6.66 3.66
CA CYS A 44 -11.15 -5.54 4.47
C CYS A 44 -10.02 -4.50 4.49
N LEU A 45 -10.34 -3.26 4.12
CA LEU A 45 -9.38 -2.16 4.15
C LEU A 45 -9.06 -1.73 5.59
N ALA A 46 -10.05 -1.86 6.48
CA ALA A 46 -9.88 -1.65 7.90
C ALA A 46 -10.89 -2.48 8.69
N VAL A 47 -10.53 -2.74 9.94
CA VAL A 47 -11.36 -3.38 10.96
C VAL A 47 -11.30 -2.49 12.20
N SER A 48 -12.43 -2.21 12.85
CA SER A 48 -12.50 -1.38 14.05
C SER A 48 -11.71 -1.98 15.22
N PRO A 49 -11.27 -1.18 16.19
CA PRO A 49 -10.56 -1.66 17.37
C PRO A 49 -11.35 -2.69 18.17
N SER A 50 -12.65 -2.45 18.40
CA SER A 50 -13.56 -3.37 19.10
C SER A 50 -13.63 -4.73 18.42
N LEU A 51 -13.76 -4.76 17.10
CA LEU A 51 -13.85 -6.01 16.34
C LEU A 51 -12.49 -6.75 16.27
N LYS A 52 -11.36 -6.02 16.28
CA LYS A 52 -10.01 -6.61 16.39
C LYS A 52 -9.80 -7.34 17.72
N ALA A 53 -10.46 -6.92 18.80
CA ALA A 53 -10.38 -7.57 20.11
C ALA A 53 -10.85 -9.04 20.07
N TYR A 54 -11.69 -9.42 19.11
CA TYR A 54 -12.09 -10.81 18.88
C TYR A 54 -11.11 -11.61 18.00
N GLY A 55 -9.87 -11.13 17.82
CA GLY A 55 -8.80 -11.82 17.08
C GLY A 55 -8.88 -11.66 15.56
N ILE A 56 -9.64 -10.70 15.05
CA ILE A 56 -9.74 -10.39 13.62
C ILE A 56 -8.59 -9.50 13.20
N SER A 57 -7.84 -9.91 12.17
CA SER A 57 -6.73 -9.12 11.62
C SER A 57 -7.21 -7.80 11.01
N GLY A 58 -6.42 -6.74 11.12
CA GLY A 58 -6.73 -5.44 10.54
C GLY A 58 -6.91 -5.43 9.02
N ARG A 59 -6.38 -6.43 8.32
CA ARG A 59 -6.54 -6.65 6.87
C ARG A 59 -7.06 -8.05 6.55
N ALA A 60 -7.96 -8.56 7.38
CA ALA A 60 -8.63 -9.83 7.16
C ALA A 60 -9.44 -9.81 5.83
N ARG A 61 -9.67 -10.96 5.24
CA ARG A 61 -10.67 -11.09 4.20
C ARG A 61 -12.06 -11.15 4.82
N LEU A 62 -13.07 -10.72 4.10
CA LEU A 62 -14.43 -10.65 4.64
C LEU A 62 -14.93 -12.01 5.14
N PHE A 63 -14.62 -13.12 4.44
CA PHE A 63 -14.98 -14.45 4.91
C PHE A 63 -14.31 -14.84 6.23
N GLU A 64 -13.05 -14.38 6.47
CA GLU A 64 -12.34 -14.62 7.73
C GLU A 64 -13.02 -13.88 8.89
N VAL A 65 -13.54 -12.67 8.63
CA VAL A 65 -14.35 -11.91 9.58
C VAL A 65 -15.63 -12.70 9.92
N VAL A 66 -16.36 -13.16 8.89
CA VAL A 66 -17.59 -13.95 9.05
C VAL A 66 -17.33 -15.21 9.89
N GLU A 67 -16.29 -15.96 9.56
CA GLU A 67 -15.94 -17.19 10.28
C GLU A 67 -15.53 -16.91 11.73
N GLN A 68 -14.71 -15.88 11.97
CA GLN A 68 -14.28 -15.54 13.32
C GLN A 68 -15.44 -15.07 14.19
N VAL A 69 -16.35 -14.25 13.66
CA VAL A 69 -17.56 -13.83 14.36
C VAL A 69 -18.46 -15.03 14.68
N LYS A 70 -18.69 -15.95 13.73
CA LYS A 70 -19.42 -17.20 13.96
C LYS A 70 -18.78 -18.04 15.07
N ARG A 71 -17.45 -18.20 15.03
CA ARG A 71 -16.69 -18.95 16.04
C ARG A 71 -16.83 -18.33 17.42
N THR A 72 -16.70 -17.00 17.52
CA THR A 72 -16.82 -16.28 18.80
C THR A 72 -18.24 -16.38 19.33
N ASN A 73 -19.25 -16.20 18.47
CA ASN A 73 -20.65 -16.36 18.84
C ASN A 73 -20.98 -17.80 19.27
N TYR A 74 -20.40 -18.80 18.62
CA TYR A 74 -20.56 -20.20 19.08
C TYR A 74 -20.04 -20.35 20.53
N GLY A 75 -18.85 -19.81 20.85
CA GLY A 75 -18.30 -19.84 22.20
C GLY A 75 -19.15 -19.08 23.23
N ARG A 76 -19.69 -17.89 22.85
CA ARG A 76 -20.61 -17.11 23.70
C ARG A 76 -21.90 -17.91 23.98
N ARG A 77 -22.53 -18.45 22.93
CA ARG A 77 -23.78 -19.25 23.03
C ARG A 77 -23.62 -20.47 23.94
N MET A 78 -22.48 -21.16 23.88
CA MET A 78 -22.25 -22.34 24.73
C MET A 78 -22.18 -22.02 26.22
N ARG A 79 -21.96 -20.78 26.62
CA ARG A 79 -21.96 -20.32 28.00
C ARG A 79 -23.33 -19.92 28.52
N LEU A 80 -24.32 -19.79 27.64
CA LEU A 80 -25.73 -19.48 28.03
C LEU A 80 -26.47 -20.72 28.51
N ALA A 81 -27.30 -20.58 29.52
CA ALA A 81 -28.08 -21.70 30.08
C ALA A 81 -29.04 -22.31 29.06
N ASN A 82 -29.71 -21.48 28.27
CA ASN A 82 -30.68 -21.89 27.24
C ASN A 82 -30.04 -22.10 25.86
N LYS A 83 -28.74 -21.80 25.70
CA LYS A 83 -27.98 -21.83 24.42
C LYS A 83 -28.62 -21.03 23.28
N GLU A 84 -29.38 -20.00 23.60
CA GLU A 84 -30.02 -19.10 22.65
C GLU A 84 -29.64 -17.64 22.97
N PHE A 85 -29.43 -16.83 21.94
CA PHE A 85 -29.22 -15.40 22.12
C PHE A 85 -30.56 -14.69 22.25
N SER A 86 -30.60 -13.65 23.10
CA SER A 86 -31.74 -12.72 23.24
C SER A 86 -31.81 -11.67 22.12
N GLY A 87 -30.67 -11.41 21.44
CA GLY A 87 -30.55 -10.42 20.40
C GLY A 87 -29.13 -10.39 19.88
N GLU A 88 -28.76 -9.29 19.19
CA GLU A 88 -27.40 -9.02 18.73
C GLU A 88 -27.03 -7.56 18.93
N SER A 89 -25.74 -7.27 19.06
CA SER A 89 -25.24 -5.89 19.13
C SER A 89 -23.95 -5.70 18.33
N ILE A 90 -23.79 -4.49 17.80
CA ILE A 90 -22.58 -3.99 17.18
C ILE A 90 -21.70 -3.22 18.17
N PHE A 91 -22.14 -3.00 19.40
CA PHE A 91 -21.43 -2.21 20.41
C PHE A 91 -20.73 -3.13 21.41
N SER A 92 -19.42 -2.91 21.57
CA SER A 92 -18.59 -3.67 22.51
C SER A 92 -19.09 -3.48 23.95
N SER A 93 -19.45 -2.24 24.31
CA SER A 93 -19.97 -1.88 25.64
C SER A 93 -21.27 -2.60 26.01
N GLU A 94 -22.14 -2.89 25.04
CA GLU A 94 -23.35 -3.69 25.26
C GLU A 94 -23.02 -5.17 25.36
N LEU A 95 -22.15 -5.66 24.48
CA LEU A 95 -21.71 -7.08 24.46
C LEU A 95 -20.94 -7.47 25.74
N ASP A 96 -20.26 -6.52 26.38
CA ASP A 96 -19.56 -6.73 27.65
C ASP A 96 -20.53 -6.75 28.86
N LYS A 97 -21.61 -5.96 28.80
CA LYS A 97 -22.63 -5.90 29.84
C LYS A 97 -23.62 -7.08 29.76
N ASP A 98 -23.94 -7.53 28.54
CA ASP A 98 -24.93 -8.59 28.33
C ASP A 98 -24.36 -9.74 27.51
N ALA A 99 -24.04 -10.83 28.19
CA ALA A 99 -23.52 -12.05 27.59
C ALA A 99 -24.53 -12.76 26.69
N SER A 100 -25.83 -12.46 26.82
CA SER A 100 -26.89 -13.03 26.00
C SER A 100 -27.02 -12.46 24.61
N LEU A 101 -26.26 -11.37 24.30
CA LEU A 101 -26.23 -10.78 22.97
C LEU A 101 -25.18 -11.47 22.07
N ALA A 102 -25.57 -11.72 20.82
CA ALA A 102 -24.64 -12.13 19.77
C ALA A 102 -23.83 -10.94 19.27
N ILE A 103 -22.56 -11.20 18.90
CA ILE A 103 -21.72 -10.22 18.22
C ILE A 103 -22.23 -10.05 16.80
N SER A 104 -22.53 -8.81 16.43
CA SER A 104 -22.79 -8.37 15.07
C SER A 104 -21.79 -7.26 14.66
N TYR A 105 -21.75 -6.88 13.38
CA TYR A 105 -20.89 -5.82 12.88
C TYR A 105 -21.46 -5.15 11.63
N LEU A 106 -21.05 -3.93 11.38
CA LEU A 106 -21.36 -3.17 10.17
C LEU A 106 -20.30 -3.45 9.09
N ALA A 107 -20.72 -3.69 7.86
CA ALA A 107 -19.85 -3.73 6.68
C ALA A 107 -20.05 -2.45 5.86
N ALA A 108 -19.11 -1.51 5.96
CA ALA A 108 -19.14 -0.26 5.23
C ALA A 108 -18.41 -0.38 3.89
N PRO A 109 -19.01 0.04 2.76
CA PRO A 109 -18.31 0.11 1.49
C PRO A 109 -17.20 1.17 1.56
N PRO A 110 -16.03 0.95 0.90
CA PRO A 110 -14.95 1.95 0.85
C PRO A 110 -15.41 3.26 0.21
N ARG A 111 -14.94 4.39 0.78
CA ARG A 111 -15.14 5.76 0.27
C ARG A 111 -13.78 6.49 0.25
N MET A 112 -12.90 6.11 -0.69
CA MET A 112 -11.51 6.54 -0.68
C MET A 112 -11.32 8.06 -0.78
N ALA A 113 -12.18 8.77 -1.51
CA ALA A 113 -12.15 10.23 -1.60
C ALA A 113 -12.42 10.88 -0.23
N LEU A 114 -13.36 10.34 0.53
CA LEU A 114 -13.67 10.80 1.89
C LEU A 114 -12.46 10.59 2.82
N TYR A 115 -11.84 9.42 2.76
CA TYR A 115 -10.66 9.12 3.59
C TYR A 115 -9.50 10.05 3.25
N THR A 116 -9.29 10.35 1.96
CA THR A 116 -8.27 11.34 1.54
C THR A 116 -8.59 12.73 2.12
N LYS A 117 -9.85 13.14 2.13
CA LYS A 117 -10.26 14.41 2.73
C LYS A 117 -9.93 14.44 4.23
N TYR A 118 -10.35 13.45 5.00
CA TYR A 118 -10.03 13.36 6.43
C TYR A 118 -8.52 13.37 6.71
N SER A 119 -7.73 12.63 5.91
CA SER A 119 -6.28 12.64 6.01
C SER A 119 -5.70 14.03 5.77
N THR A 120 -6.22 14.76 4.75
CA THR A 120 -5.80 16.13 4.46
C THR A 120 -6.19 17.10 5.59
N ASP A 121 -7.40 16.99 6.12
CA ASP A 121 -7.86 17.82 7.23
C ASP A 121 -7.00 17.59 8.48
N ILE A 122 -6.63 16.35 8.80
CA ILE A 122 -5.73 16.01 9.91
C ILE A 122 -4.31 16.54 9.64
N TYR A 123 -3.81 16.45 8.42
CA TYR A 123 -2.53 17.05 8.05
C TYR A 123 -2.52 18.56 8.32
N GLN A 124 -3.61 19.28 8.02
CA GLN A 124 -3.74 20.71 8.32
C GLN A 124 -3.73 20.99 9.83
N ILE A 125 -4.17 20.05 10.67
CA ILE A 125 -4.08 20.18 12.13
C ILE A 125 -2.61 20.12 12.57
N TYR A 126 -1.82 19.18 12.06
CA TYR A 126 -0.38 19.09 12.35
C TYR A 126 0.39 20.33 11.90
N LEU A 127 0.03 20.93 10.77
CA LEU A 127 0.64 22.16 10.26
C LEU A 127 0.44 23.39 11.18
N LYS A 128 -0.44 23.33 12.17
CA LYS A 128 -0.56 24.39 13.21
C LYS A 128 0.62 24.36 14.19
N TYR A 129 1.34 23.24 14.26
CA TYR A 129 2.41 22.98 15.23
C TYR A 129 3.78 22.96 14.60
N VAL A 130 3.91 22.42 13.39
CA VAL A 130 5.19 22.21 12.72
C VAL A 130 5.13 22.63 11.26
N ALA A 131 6.25 23.03 10.72
CA ALA A 131 6.36 23.41 9.31
C ALA A 131 6.28 22.16 8.40
N PRO A 132 5.79 22.31 7.16
CA PRO A 132 5.73 21.20 6.22
C PRO A 132 7.09 20.58 5.89
N GLU A 133 8.19 21.34 6.04
CA GLU A 133 9.56 20.86 5.84
C GLU A 133 9.96 19.79 6.85
N ASP A 134 9.45 19.87 8.07
CA ASP A 134 9.78 18.99 9.18
C ASP A 134 8.76 17.83 9.33
N MET A 135 7.92 17.64 8.31
CA MET A 135 6.91 16.59 8.28
C MET A 135 7.02 15.74 7.02
N HIS A 136 6.94 14.41 7.20
CA HIS A 136 6.88 13.43 6.12
C HIS A 136 5.61 12.60 6.23
N VAL A 137 4.68 12.75 5.25
CA VAL A 137 3.49 11.92 5.12
C VAL A 137 3.91 10.56 4.59
N TYR A 138 3.96 9.56 5.47
CA TYR A 138 4.39 8.20 5.14
C TYR A 138 3.27 7.40 4.45
N SER A 139 2.04 7.58 4.92
CA SER A 139 0.82 7.00 4.32
C SER A 139 -0.38 7.92 4.52
N ILE A 140 -1.57 7.48 4.12
CA ILE A 140 -2.82 8.22 4.31
C ILE A 140 -3.19 8.38 5.80
N ASP A 141 -2.65 7.54 6.67
CA ASP A 141 -2.96 7.48 8.12
C ASP A 141 -1.72 7.59 9.01
N GLU A 142 -0.53 7.75 8.41
CA GLU A 142 0.72 7.79 9.15
C GLU A 142 1.62 8.94 8.73
N VAL A 143 2.22 9.63 9.73
CA VAL A 143 3.12 10.76 9.52
C VAL A 143 4.35 10.64 10.42
N PHE A 144 5.51 11.09 9.92
CA PHE A 144 6.71 11.38 10.71
C PHE A 144 6.87 12.88 10.86
N ILE A 145 7.30 13.32 12.04
CA ILE A 145 7.49 14.74 12.38
C ILE A 145 8.83 14.88 13.10
N ASP A 146 9.67 15.82 12.67
CA ASP A 146 10.83 16.27 13.43
C ASP A 146 10.38 17.33 14.45
N LEU A 147 10.46 16.98 15.72
CA LEU A 147 10.04 17.84 16.83
C LEU A 147 11.17 18.74 17.34
N THR A 148 12.41 18.47 16.96
CA THR A 148 13.63 19.01 17.57
C THR A 148 13.62 20.54 17.67
N GLY A 149 13.27 21.22 16.59
CA GLY A 149 13.25 22.69 16.52
C GLY A 149 12.11 23.35 17.30
N TYR A 150 11.10 22.59 17.69
CA TYR A 150 9.82 23.11 18.24
C TYR A 150 9.73 23.02 19.76
N LEU A 151 10.43 22.07 20.39
CA LEU A 151 10.33 21.80 21.83
C LEU A 151 10.64 23.05 22.67
N LYS A 152 11.68 23.78 22.30
CA LYS A 152 12.05 25.04 22.99
C LYS A 152 11.01 26.15 22.77
N THR A 153 10.43 26.22 21.57
CA THR A 153 9.43 27.25 21.23
C THR A 153 8.13 27.03 21.98
N TYR A 154 7.72 25.76 22.14
CA TYR A 154 6.50 25.41 22.85
C TYR A 154 6.72 25.24 24.36
N GLU A 155 7.97 25.22 24.83
CA GLU A 155 8.33 24.92 26.23
C GLU A 155 7.73 23.59 26.72
N MET A 156 7.77 22.56 25.84
CA MET A 156 7.17 21.23 26.05
C MET A 156 8.19 20.13 25.84
N THR A 157 7.97 18.99 26.51
CA THR A 157 8.64 17.74 26.17
C THR A 157 8.11 17.19 24.83
N PRO A 158 8.84 16.27 24.18
CA PRO A 158 8.34 15.62 22.96
C PRO A 158 6.98 14.94 23.18
N GLU A 159 6.78 14.30 24.33
CA GLU A 159 5.56 13.60 24.71
C GLU A 159 4.38 14.56 24.86
N GLU A 160 4.56 15.68 25.54
CA GLU A 160 3.54 16.70 25.74
C GLU A 160 3.11 17.33 24.40
N LEU A 161 4.07 17.61 23.52
CA LEU A 161 3.78 18.19 22.20
C LEU A 161 2.99 17.21 21.33
N VAL A 162 3.39 15.94 21.28
CA VAL A 162 2.67 14.90 20.52
C VAL A 162 1.28 14.67 21.10
N GLN A 163 1.15 14.59 22.41
CA GLN A 163 -0.16 14.45 23.08
C GLN A 163 -1.10 15.61 22.75
N ARG A 164 -0.57 16.83 22.72
CA ARG A 164 -1.34 18.02 22.32
C ARG A 164 -1.83 17.94 20.88
N MET A 165 -0.93 17.56 19.95
CA MET A 165 -1.28 17.37 18.54
C MET A 165 -2.40 16.33 18.37
N VAL A 166 -2.24 15.16 19.00
CA VAL A 166 -3.22 14.06 18.90
C VAL A 166 -4.55 14.43 19.56
N SER A 167 -4.51 15.16 20.70
CA SER A 167 -5.73 15.66 21.35
C SER A 167 -6.50 16.62 20.46
N ASP A 168 -5.80 17.47 19.70
CA ASP A 168 -6.44 18.37 18.75
C ASP A 168 -7.04 17.62 17.56
N VAL A 169 -6.37 16.57 17.06
CA VAL A 169 -6.93 15.67 16.04
C VAL A 169 -8.21 15.02 16.57
N LEU A 170 -8.18 14.45 17.77
CA LEU A 170 -9.35 13.82 18.40
C LEU A 170 -10.51 14.80 18.55
N LYS A 171 -10.25 16.00 19.07
CA LYS A 171 -11.29 17.04 19.25
C LYS A 171 -11.94 17.48 17.95
N GLN A 172 -11.16 17.61 16.87
CA GLN A 172 -11.66 18.12 15.60
C GLN A 172 -12.26 17.04 14.70
N THR A 173 -11.83 15.79 14.83
CA THR A 173 -12.21 14.69 13.91
C THR A 173 -12.84 13.49 14.58
N GLY A 174 -12.79 13.38 15.91
CA GLY A 174 -13.22 12.20 16.65
C GLY A 174 -12.30 10.97 16.49
N ILE A 175 -11.14 11.12 15.84
CA ILE A 175 -10.21 10.03 15.56
C ILE A 175 -9.00 10.11 16.49
N THR A 176 -8.73 9.04 17.21
CA THR A 176 -7.53 8.91 18.06
C THR A 176 -6.36 8.32 17.27
N ALA A 177 -5.17 8.34 17.89
CA ALA A 177 -3.93 7.85 17.28
C ALA A 177 -3.11 6.99 18.24
N THR A 178 -2.08 6.37 17.68
CA THR A 178 -0.96 5.77 18.43
C THR A 178 0.30 6.50 17.98
N ALA A 179 1.18 6.85 18.89
CA ALA A 179 2.41 7.54 18.55
C ALA A 179 3.64 6.87 19.18
N GLY A 180 4.77 7.07 18.53
CA GLY A 180 6.09 6.70 19.05
C GLY A 180 7.04 7.87 18.90
N ILE A 181 7.88 8.09 19.88
CA ILE A 181 8.94 9.09 19.91
C ILE A 181 10.29 8.37 19.87
N GLY A 182 11.24 8.89 19.13
CA GLY A 182 12.59 8.35 19.05
C GLY A 182 13.63 9.39 18.74
N THR A 183 14.89 9.10 19.06
CA THR A 183 16.05 9.94 18.73
C THR A 183 16.37 9.93 17.22
N ASN A 184 15.75 9.02 16.47
CA ASN A 184 15.79 8.93 15.03
C ASN A 184 14.47 8.37 14.47
N LEU A 185 14.29 8.40 13.13
CA LEU A 185 13.04 7.98 12.47
C LEU A 185 12.74 6.49 12.68
N TYR A 186 13.77 5.63 12.72
CA TYR A 186 13.59 4.21 12.97
C TYR A 186 13.05 3.95 14.39
N LEU A 187 13.67 4.55 15.41
CA LEU A 187 13.26 4.38 16.80
C LEU A 187 11.86 4.94 17.06
N ALA A 188 11.51 6.09 16.45
CA ALA A 188 10.15 6.63 16.52
C ALA A 188 9.12 5.62 15.97
N LYS A 189 9.41 5.01 14.81
CA LYS A 189 8.53 4.00 14.21
C LYS A 189 8.44 2.74 15.06
N ILE A 190 9.56 2.25 15.61
CA ILE A 190 9.59 1.05 16.46
C ILE A 190 8.88 1.30 17.79
N ALA A 191 9.07 2.47 18.41
CA ALA A 191 8.34 2.86 19.60
C ALA A 191 6.83 2.80 19.38
N MET A 192 6.36 3.30 18.23
CA MET A 192 4.95 3.26 17.85
C MET A 192 4.45 1.84 17.58
N ASP A 193 5.12 1.09 16.70
CA ASP A 193 4.60 -0.18 16.19
C ASP A 193 4.77 -1.35 17.17
N VAL A 194 5.88 -1.39 17.92
CA VAL A 194 6.23 -2.53 18.78
C VAL A 194 5.82 -2.28 20.22
N MET A 195 6.01 -1.05 20.73
CA MET A 195 5.72 -0.74 22.13
C MET A 195 4.33 -0.13 22.30
N ALA A 196 4.08 1.06 21.75
CA ALA A 196 2.86 1.80 22.01
C ALA A 196 1.59 1.03 21.62
N LYS A 197 1.59 0.28 20.50
CA LYS A 197 0.43 -0.53 20.08
C LYS A 197 0.06 -1.64 21.06
N ARG A 198 0.96 -2.01 21.98
CA ARG A 198 0.75 -3.05 23.02
C ARG A 198 0.45 -2.47 24.41
N MET A 199 0.68 -1.18 24.61
CA MET A 199 0.36 -0.50 25.86
C MET A 199 -1.15 -0.35 26.03
N GLN A 200 -1.58 -0.20 27.27
CA GLN A 200 -2.96 0.21 27.57
C GLN A 200 -3.15 1.65 27.09
N PRO A 201 -4.28 1.94 26.45
CA PRO A 201 -4.61 3.30 26.05
C PRO A 201 -4.91 4.16 27.28
N ASP A 202 -4.74 5.47 27.14
CA ASP A 202 -5.31 6.44 28.07
C ASP A 202 -6.86 6.51 27.93
N GLU A 203 -7.50 7.39 28.70
CA GLU A 203 -8.95 7.60 28.69
C GLU A 203 -9.52 8.03 27.31
N ASN A 204 -8.67 8.59 26.44
CA ASN A 204 -8.99 9.02 25.08
C ASN A 204 -8.63 7.97 24.01
N GLY A 205 -8.19 6.80 24.41
CA GLY A 205 -7.74 5.74 23.51
C GLY A 205 -6.35 5.96 22.90
N PHE A 206 -5.62 7.02 23.30
CA PHE A 206 -4.27 7.34 22.84
C PHE A 206 -3.23 6.46 23.50
N ARG A 207 -2.17 6.14 22.76
CA ARG A 207 -1.03 5.36 23.20
C ARG A 207 0.25 6.01 22.74
N LEU A 208 1.22 6.13 23.63
CA LEU A 208 2.51 6.74 23.36
C LEU A 208 3.62 5.91 23.99
N ALA A 209 4.72 5.72 23.25
CA ALA A 209 5.96 5.16 23.76
C ALA A 209 7.15 5.95 23.23
N SER A 210 8.24 5.97 23.98
CA SER A 210 9.49 6.65 23.61
C SER A 210 10.65 5.66 23.64
N LEU A 211 11.58 5.78 22.70
CA LEU A 211 12.82 4.99 22.62
C LEU A 211 14.01 5.87 22.25
N ASP A 212 15.10 5.64 22.93
CA ASP A 212 16.46 5.95 22.50
C ASP A 212 17.22 4.67 22.14
N GLU A 213 18.47 4.79 21.69
CA GLU A 213 19.30 3.65 21.28
C GLU A 213 19.59 2.69 22.46
N LEU A 214 19.66 3.20 23.69
CA LEU A 214 19.96 2.38 24.85
C LEU A 214 18.74 1.58 25.28
N SER A 215 17.61 2.24 25.48
CA SER A 215 16.32 1.60 25.85
C SER A 215 15.87 0.61 24.77
N TYR A 216 16.05 0.95 23.49
CA TYR A 216 15.81 0.02 22.39
C TYR A 216 16.58 -1.29 22.54
N ARG A 217 17.87 -1.23 22.83
CA ARG A 217 18.71 -2.42 23.00
C ARG A 217 18.32 -3.23 24.23
N GLN A 218 18.00 -2.53 25.33
CA GLN A 218 17.60 -3.18 26.58
C GLN A 218 16.26 -3.90 26.47
N GLU A 219 15.28 -3.28 25.82
CA GLU A 219 13.90 -3.77 25.80
C GLU A 219 13.59 -4.64 24.58
N LEU A 220 14.16 -4.33 23.41
CA LEU A 220 13.73 -4.90 22.14
C LEU A 220 14.73 -5.83 21.46
N TRP A 221 15.99 -5.90 21.88
CA TRP A 221 16.94 -6.88 21.32
C TRP A 221 16.50 -8.33 21.47
N GLY A 222 15.71 -8.62 22.51
CA GLY A 222 15.12 -9.94 22.75
C GLY A 222 13.78 -10.19 22.10
N HIS A 223 13.18 -9.19 21.46
CA HIS A 223 11.83 -9.24 20.93
C HIS A 223 11.69 -10.20 19.74
N THR A 224 10.54 -10.87 19.66
CA THR A 224 10.11 -11.73 18.55
C THR A 224 8.61 -11.53 18.29
N PRO A 225 8.16 -11.73 17.04
CA PRO A 225 8.89 -12.15 15.85
C PRO A 225 9.66 -11.00 15.19
N LEU A 226 10.69 -11.32 14.39
CA LEU A 226 11.47 -10.33 13.63
C LEU A 226 10.62 -9.48 12.68
N THR A 227 9.50 -10.00 12.20
CA THR A 227 8.59 -9.30 11.30
C THR A 227 7.82 -8.13 11.92
N ASP A 228 7.91 -7.95 13.24
CA ASP A 228 7.34 -6.79 13.92
C ASP A 228 8.20 -5.54 13.70
N PHE A 229 9.49 -5.73 13.38
CA PHE A 229 10.40 -4.63 13.13
C PHE A 229 10.24 -4.08 11.72
N TRP A 230 10.19 -2.77 11.62
CA TRP A 230 10.10 -2.05 10.37
C TRP A 230 11.21 -2.50 9.39
N ARG A 231 10.87 -2.65 8.11
CA ARG A 231 11.72 -3.16 7.02
C ARG A 231 12.11 -4.63 7.09
N ILE A 232 11.72 -5.39 8.10
CA ILE A 232 11.93 -6.84 8.15
C ILE A 232 10.67 -7.57 7.67
N GLY A 233 10.63 -7.90 6.39
CA GLY A 233 9.58 -8.74 5.81
C GLY A 233 9.81 -10.24 6.07
N ARG A 234 8.81 -11.06 5.74
CA ARG A 234 8.87 -12.53 5.89
C ARG A 234 10.09 -13.17 5.22
N GLY A 235 10.52 -12.64 4.04
CA GLY A 235 11.69 -13.16 3.32
C GLY A 235 12.99 -12.90 4.08
N THR A 236 13.18 -11.69 4.62
CA THR A 236 14.32 -11.32 5.45
C THR A 236 14.35 -12.12 6.74
N ALA A 237 13.22 -12.19 7.47
CA ALA A 237 13.10 -12.96 8.70
C ALA A 237 13.47 -14.44 8.48
N LYS A 238 12.91 -15.08 7.43
CA LYS A 238 13.22 -16.48 7.09
C LYS A 238 14.71 -16.70 6.81
N LYS A 239 15.38 -15.77 6.10
CA LYS A 239 16.82 -15.86 5.85
C LYS A 239 17.64 -15.72 7.15
N LEU A 240 17.27 -14.79 8.02
CA LEU A 240 17.91 -14.60 9.31
C LEU A 240 17.76 -15.84 10.19
N GLU A 241 16.55 -16.35 10.34
CA GLU A 241 16.24 -17.54 11.15
C GLU A 241 16.99 -18.78 10.66
N ALA A 242 17.07 -18.98 9.34
CA ALA A 242 17.83 -20.08 8.72
C ALA A 242 19.35 -20.01 9.01
N ASN A 243 19.86 -18.81 9.37
CA ASN A 243 21.26 -18.58 9.73
C ASN A 243 21.46 -18.38 11.25
N GLY A 244 20.49 -18.81 12.05
CA GLY A 244 20.57 -18.80 13.51
C GLY A 244 20.31 -17.45 14.18
N MET A 245 19.88 -16.44 13.43
CA MET A 245 19.54 -15.11 13.93
C MET A 245 18.02 -14.97 14.05
N ARG A 246 17.50 -15.12 15.27
CA ARG A 246 16.05 -15.08 15.57
C ARG A 246 15.58 -13.77 16.17
N ARG A 247 16.52 -12.90 16.56
CA ARG A 247 16.29 -11.62 17.25
C ARG A 247 17.21 -10.57 16.66
N LEU A 248 16.86 -9.30 16.76
CA LEU A 248 17.74 -8.21 16.29
C LEU A 248 19.05 -8.14 17.08
N GLY A 249 19.03 -8.45 18.38
CA GLY A 249 20.25 -8.59 19.16
C GLY A 249 21.22 -9.67 18.63
N ASP A 250 20.72 -10.69 17.91
CA ASP A 250 21.60 -11.68 17.27
C ASP A 250 22.28 -11.08 16.03
N VAL A 251 21.56 -10.24 15.27
CA VAL A 251 22.13 -9.51 14.11
C VAL A 251 23.19 -8.52 14.60
N ALA A 252 22.89 -7.72 15.62
CA ALA A 252 23.82 -6.76 16.19
C ALA A 252 25.11 -7.45 16.71
N ARG A 253 24.99 -8.55 17.44
CA ARG A 253 26.16 -9.31 17.91
C ARG A 253 26.93 -9.97 16.76
N ARG A 254 26.25 -10.42 15.71
CA ARG A 254 26.90 -10.99 14.52
C ARG A 254 27.76 -9.97 13.80
N SER A 255 27.33 -8.72 13.71
CA SER A 255 28.07 -7.64 13.04
C SER A 255 29.34 -7.17 13.78
N LEU A 256 29.58 -7.64 15.01
CA LEU A 256 30.81 -7.30 15.76
C LEU A 256 32.07 -7.98 15.24
N THR A 257 31.96 -8.99 14.39
CA THR A 257 33.09 -9.71 13.82
C THR A 257 33.10 -9.58 12.30
N GLN A 258 34.28 -9.47 11.70
CA GLN A 258 34.41 -9.37 10.24
C GLN A 258 33.71 -10.53 9.52
N ALA A 259 33.91 -11.77 9.98
CA ALA A 259 33.26 -12.94 9.39
C ALA A 259 31.72 -12.90 9.49
N GLY A 260 31.22 -12.35 10.58
CA GLY A 260 29.77 -12.20 10.76
C GLY A 260 29.18 -11.07 9.92
N GLU A 261 29.89 -9.98 9.77
CA GLU A 261 29.52 -8.87 8.88
C GLU A 261 29.53 -9.33 7.42
N ASP A 262 30.61 -10.00 6.98
CA ASP A 262 30.73 -10.59 5.63
C ASP A 262 29.56 -11.55 5.34
N GLN A 263 29.15 -12.36 6.31
CA GLN A 263 27.99 -13.22 6.18
C GLN A 263 26.69 -12.42 5.96
N LEU A 264 26.48 -11.32 6.68
CA LEU A 264 25.31 -10.46 6.50
C LEU A 264 25.28 -9.83 5.10
N TYR A 265 26.45 -9.35 4.60
CA TYR A 265 26.56 -8.84 3.24
C TYR A 265 26.34 -9.92 2.17
N GLN A 266 26.79 -11.15 2.38
CA GLN A 266 26.51 -12.28 1.47
C GLN A 266 25.00 -12.59 1.41
N LEU A 267 24.29 -12.48 2.53
CA LEU A 267 22.87 -12.78 2.61
C LEU A 267 22.00 -11.65 2.02
N PHE A 268 22.35 -10.40 2.24
CA PHE A 268 21.48 -9.25 2.02
C PHE A 268 22.05 -8.20 1.05
N GLY A 269 23.30 -8.34 0.60
CA GLY A 269 23.98 -7.35 -0.22
C GLY A 269 24.08 -6.01 0.53
N ILE A 270 23.95 -4.89 -0.17
CA ILE A 270 24.01 -3.55 0.41
C ILE A 270 22.92 -3.30 1.48
N ASN A 271 21.82 -4.04 1.44
CA ASN A 271 20.79 -3.92 2.49
C ASN A 271 21.26 -4.42 3.86
N ALA A 272 22.43 -5.08 3.94
CA ALA A 272 23.02 -5.47 5.21
C ALA A 272 23.38 -4.26 6.07
N GLU A 273 23.84 -3.15 5.47
CA GLU A 273 24.17 -1.91 6.21
C GLU A 273 22.95 -1.42 7.00
N LEU A 274 21.83 -1.20 6.31
CA LEU A 274 20.62 -0.74 6.97
C LEU A 274 20.10 -1.74 8.02
N LEU A 275 20.24 -3.05 7.77
CA LEU A 275 19.84 -4.08 8.72
C LEU A 275 20.71 -4.06 9.99
N ILE A 276 22.01 -3.87 9.84
CA ILE A 276 22.96 -3.74 10.95
C ILE A 276 22.68 -2.46 11.74
N ASP A 277 22.58 -1.33 11.08
CA ASP A 277 22.26 -0.04 11.70
C ASP A 277 20.97 -0.13 12.52
N HIS A 278 19.91 -0.63 11.93
CA HIS A 278 18.63 -0.82 12.62
C HIS A 278 18.72 -1.82 13.78
N ALA A 279 19.56 -2.85 13.68
CA ALA A 279 19.77 -3.78 14.80
C ALA A 279 20.46 -3.08 15.99
N TRP A 280 21.29 -2.07 15.74
CA TRP A 280 21.90 -1.21 16.75
C TRP A 280 20.99 -0.06 17.23
N GLY A 281 19.86 0.18 16.56
CA GLY A 281 18.96 1.31 16.81
C GLY A 281 19.41 2.60 16.16
N TRP A 282 20.25 2.51 15.13
CA TRP A 282 20.80 3.66 14.41
C TRP A 282 20.05 3.90 13.09
N GLU A 283 19.77 5.16 12.78
CA GLU A 283 19.22 5.60 11.50
C GLU A 283 19.68 7.04 11.23
N PRO A 284 20.60 7.25 10.30
CA PRO A 284 21.12 8.57 10.00
C PRO A 284 20.17 9.42 9.13
N CYS A 285 19.22 8.78 8.43
CA CYS A 285 18.31 9.47 7.52
C CYS A 285 17.40 10.44 8.27
N THR A 286 17.31 11.66 7.76
CA THR A 286 16.43 12.71 8.27
C THR A 286 15.27 12.98 7.33
N ILE A 287 14.26 13.75 7.78
CA ILE A 287 13.14 14.17 6.92
C ILE A 287 13.67 15.03 5.75
N ALA A 288 14.70 15.85 5.97
CA ALA A 288 15.33 16.63 4.92
C ALA A 288 15.97 15.73 3.84
N ASP A 289 16.64 14.65 4.23
CA ASP A 289 17.21 13.67 3.29
C ASP A 289 16.13 12.98 2.47
N ILE A 290 15.01 12.57 3.11
CA ILE A 290 13.86 11.98 2.41
C ILE A 290 13.32 12.95 1.34
N LYS A 291 13.18 14.22 1.67
CA LYS A 291 12.69 15.26 0.74
C LYS A 291 13.67 15.60 -0.36
N ALA A 292 14.95 15.54 -0.08
CA ALA A 292 16.01 15.79 -1.06
C ALA A 292 16.24 14.60 -2.00
N TYR A 293 15.82 13.39 -1.59
CA TYR A 293 16.08 12.17 -2.37
C TYR A 293 15.47 12.24 -3.77
N ARG A 294 16.30 11.92 -4.76
CA ARG A 294 15.90 11.76 -6.17
C ARG A 294 16.35 10.38 -6.62
N PRO A 295 15.44 9.48 -6.99
CA PRO A 295 15.80 8.16 -7.46
C PRO A 295 16.59 8.25 -8.77
N MET A 296 17.68 7.46 -8.90
CA MET A 296 18.47 7.40 -10.12
C MET A 296 17.70 6.75 -11.27
N ASN A 297 16.86 5.77 -10.97
CA ASN A 297 16.02 5.09 -11.94
C ASN A 297 14.56 5.32 -11.58
N ASN A 298 13.84 5.94 -12.50
CA ASN A 298 12.42 6.19 -12.34
C ASN A 298 11.62 5.15 -13.14
N SER A 299 10.59 4.61 -12.53
CA SER A 299 9.59 3.78 -13.20
C SER A 299 8.19 4.18 -12.76
N LEU A 300 7.24 4.03 -13.66
CA LEU A 300 5.82 4.22 -13.40
C LEU A 300 5.09 2.91 -13.71
N SER A 301 4.35 2.36 -12.76
CA SER A 301 3.66 1.10 -12.98
C SER A 301 2.21 1.15 -12.52
N ALA A 302 1.37 0.39 -13.20
CA ALA A 302 -0.03 0.18 -12.85
C ALA A 302 -0.36 -1.31 -12.87
N GLY A 303 -1.09 -1.78 -11.85
CA GLY A 303 -1.55 -3.16 -11.74
C GLY A 303 -3.06 -3.26 -11.58
N GLN A 304 -3.62 -4.36 -12.09
CA GLN A 304 -5.03 -4.68 -11.93
C GLN A 304 -5.20 -6.15 -11.59
N VAL A 305 -6.05 -6.44 -10.60
CA VAL A 305 -6.59 -7.77 -10.34
C VAL A 305 -8.00 -7.81 -10.90
N LEU A 306 -8.24 -8.71 -11.85
CA LEU A 306 -9.55 -8.87 -12.50
C LEU A 306 -10.57 -9.44 -11.51
N LYS A 307 -11.84 -9.07 -11.62
CA LYS A 307 -12.92 -9.58 -10.76
C LYS A 307 -13.14 -11.07 -10.96
N GLU A 308 -13.05 -11.53 -12.18
CA GLU A 308 -13.14 -12.92 -12.61
C GLU A 308 -11.94 -13.26 -13.52
N PRO A 309 -11.62 -14.54 -13.73
CA PRO A 309 -10.60 -14.94 -14.69
C PRO A 309 -11.01 -14.58 -16.13
N TYR A 310 -10.09 -14.02 -16.89
CA TYR A 310 -10.29 -13.63 -18.30
C TYR A 310 -9.52 -14.55 -19.24
N ASP A 311 -10.11 -14.81 -20.40
CA ASP A 311 -9.43 -15.39 -21.55
C ASP A 311 -8.45 -14.38 -22.19
N THR A 312 -7.72 -14.83 -23.21
CA THR A 312 -6.73 -14.01 -23.93
C THR A 312 -7.35 -12.79 -24.60
N GLU A 313 -8.53 -12.92 -25.25
CA GLU A 313 -9.17 -11.83 -25.96
C GLU A 313 -9.59 -10.70 -25.03
N LYS A 314 -10.32 -11.01 -23.95
CA LYS A 314 -10.69 -10.02 -22.93
C LYS A 314 -9.48 -9.42 -22.24
N THR A 315 -8.43 -10.22 -21.99
CA THR A 315 -7.20 -9.73 -21.39
C THR A 315 -6.49 -8.73 -22.29
N ARG A 316 -6.49 -8.95 -23.60
CA ARG A 316 -5.91 -8.03 -24.60
C ARG A 316 -6.57 -6.67 -24.57
N VAL A 317 -7.91 -6.62 -24.46
CA VAL A 317 -8.67 -5.37 -24.28
C VAL A 317 -8.19 -4.61 -23.04
N VAL A 318 -8.06 -5.30 -21.89
CA VAL A 318 -7.60 -4.68 -20.64
C VAL A 318 -6.16 -4.19 -20.75
N VAL A 319 -5.26 -4.93 -21.41
CA VAL A 319 -3.86 -4.50 -21.64
C VAL A 319 -3.83 -3.22 -22.46
N GLN A 320 -4.67 -3.11 -23.51
CA GLN A 320 -4.79 -1.91 -24.34
C GLN A 320 -5.30 -0.71 -23.51
N GLU A 321 -6.35 -0.89 -22.70
CA GLU A 321 -6.85 0.15 -21.78
C GLU A 321 -5.77 0.60 -20.80
N MET A 322 -4.99 -0.34 -20.25
CA MET A 322 -3.91 -0.03 -19.30
C MET A 322 -2.75 0.70 -19.98
N GLY A 323 -2.42 0.36 -21.23
CA GLY A 323 -1.42 1.06 -22.04
C GLY A 323 -1.83 2.52 -22.31
N GLU A 324 -3.10 2.74 -22.66
CA GLU A 324 -3.64 4.09 -22.85
C GLU A 324 -3.58 4.92 -21.54
N MET A 325 -3.99 4.33 -20.42
CA MET A 325 -3.93 5.00 -19.12
C MET A 325 -2.51 5.36 -18.73
N LEU A 326 -1.55 4.46 -18.96
CA LEU A 326 -0.14 4.71 -18.69
C LEU A 326 0.40 5.88 -19.52
N ALA A 327 0.07 5.93 -20.81
CA ALA A 327 0.45 7.03 -21.71
C ALA A 327 -0.13 8.38 -21.27
N LEU A 328 -1.41 8.39 -20.85
CA LEU A 328 -2.06 9.59 -20.34
C LEU A 328 -1.45 10.04 -18.99
N ASP A 329 -1.08 9.10 -18.12
CA ASP A 329 -0.45 9.41 -16.84
C ASP A 329 0.97 9.99 -17.04
N LEU A 330 1.75 9.43 -17.97
CA LEU A 330 3.04 9.99 -18.40
C LEU A 330 2.85 11.42 -18.93
N THR A 331 1.91 11.63 -19.87
CA THR A 331 1.63 12.95 -20.46
C THR A 331 1.21 13.97 -19.39
N GLY A 332 0.35 13.59 -18.44
CA GLY A 332 -0.12 14.48 -17.39
C GLY A 332 0.96 14.88 -16.39
N LYS A 333 2.01 14.08 -16.26
CA LYS A 333 3.18 14.35 -15.40
C LYS A 333 4.37 14.92 -16.15
N GLU A 334 4.23 15.20 -17.45
CA GLU A 334 5.30 15.63 -18.35
C GLU A 334 6.51 14.67 -18.35
N LEU A 335 6.21 13.36 -18.31
CA LEU A 335 7.17 12.27 -18.30
C LEU A 335 7.17 11.52 -19.63
N VAL A 336 8.29 10.90 -19.96
CA VAL A 336 8.46 9.99 -21.11
C VAL A 336 9.25 8.76 -20.69
N CYS A 337 9.09 7.65 -21.41
CA CYS A 337 9.81 6.40 -21.17
C CYS A 337 10.32 5.80 -22.48
N ASP A 338 11.32 4.94 -22.43
CA ASP A 338 11.88 4.20 -23.57
C ASP A 338 11.78 2.68 -23.43
N GLN A 339 11.25 2.18 -22.30
CA GLN A 339 11.06 0.75 -22.09
C GLN A 339 9.74 0.47 -21.39
N LEU A 340 9.04 -0.56 -21.85
CA LEU A 340 7.82 -1.07 -21.22
C LEU A 340 8.04 -2.48 -20.68
N THR A 341 7.39 -2.78 -19.56
CA THR A 341 7.31 -4.13 -18.98
C THR A 341 5.87 -4.57 -18.84
N LEU A 342 5.62 -5.86 -19.06
CA LEU A 342 4.31 -6.46 -18.88
C LEU A 342 4.43 -7.76 -18.09
N THR A 343 3.59 -7.93 -17.07
CA THR A 343 3.48 -9.15 -16.29
C THR A 343 2.04 -9.63 -16.29
N ILE A 344 1.83 -10.88 -16.69
CA ILE A 344 0.54 -11.56 -16.76
C ILE A 344 0.51 -12.67 -15.70
N GLY A 345 -0.30 -12.50 -14.67
CA GLY A 345 -0.51 -13.49 -13.61
C GLY A 345 -1.75 -14.34 -13.90
N TYR A 346 -1.60 -15.64 -13.85
CA TYR A 346 -2.65 -16.59 -14.17
C TYR A 346 -3.52 -16.94 -12.95
N ASP A 347 -4.76 -17.36 -13.22
CA ASP A 347 -5.72 -17.72 -12.16
C ASP A 347 -5.46 -19.14 -11.61
N VAL A 348 -5.79 -19.35 -10.34
CA VAL A 348 -5.71 -20.64 -9.65
C VAL A 348 -6.60 -21.72 -10.31
N LYS A 349 -7.71 -21.34 -10.97
CA LYS A 349 -8.59 -22.25 -11.68
C LYS A 349 -7.88 -23.07 -12.74
N ASN A 350 -6.82 -22.53 -13.37
CA ASN A 350 -6.01 -23.26 -14.34
C ASN A 350 -5.42 -24.58 -13.80
N LEU A 351 -5.25 -24.69 -12.48
CA LEU A 351 -4.74 -25.89 -11.82
C LEU A 351 -5.78 -26.63 -10.99
N GLN A 352 -7.00 -26.10 -10.83
CA GLN A 352 -8.09 -26.70 -10.09
C GLN A 352 -9.05 -27.47 -11.03
N GLU A 353 -9.33 -26.94 -12.19
CA GLU A 353 -10.18 -27.58 -13.19
C GLU A 353 -9.43 -28.72 -13.87
N ARG A 354 -9.98 -29.94 -13.82
CA ARG A 354 -9.32 -31.18 -14.24
C ARG A 354 -8.81 -31.14 -15.70
N GLN A 355 -9.57 -30.52 -16.60
CA GLN A 355 -9.20 -30.39 -18.00
C GLN A 355 -7.99 -29.46 -18.21
N LEU A 356 -8.00 -28.29 -17.57
CA LEU A 356 -6.90 -27.32 -17.65
C LEU A 356 -5.64 -27.84 -16.95
N LYS A 357 -5.78 -28.50 -15.81
CA LYS A 357 -4.67 -29.08 -15.06
C LYS A 357 -3.92 -30.14 -15.85
N THR A 358 -4.60 -30.98 -16.60
CA THR A 358 -3.98 -32.05 -17.41
C THR A 358 -3.28 -31.50 -18.66
N ALA A 359 -3.72 -30.37 -19.18
CA ALA A 359 -3.14 -29.71 -20.35
C ALA A 359 -1.88 -28.87 -20.03
N TYR A 360 -1.82 -28.26 -18.81
CA TYR A 360 -0.70 -27.40 -18.45
C TYR A 360 0.57 -28.19 -18.08
N ARG A 361 1.65 -27.94 -18.83
CA ARG A 361 2.98 -28.55 -18.64
C ARG A 361 4.05 -27.58 -18.15
N GLY A 362 3.69 -26.31 -17.93
CA GLY A 362 4.63 -25.27 -17.52
C GLY A 362 4.95 -25.30 -16.03
N GLU A 363 5.80 -24.35 -15.62
CA GLU A 363 6.24 -24.18 -14.23
C GLU A 363 5.08 -23.72 -13.33
N VAL A 364 4.99 -24.31 -12.15
CA VAL A 364 4.00 -23.99 -11.11
C VAL A 364 4.69 -23.28 -9.96
N THR A 365 4.16 -22.15 -9.56
CA THR A 365 4.63 -21.37 -8.41
C THR A 365 3.60 -21.36 -7.28
N THR A 366 4.04 -20.89 -6.10
CA THR A 366 3.14 -20.73 -4.95
C THR A 366 2.91 -19.24 -4.71
N ASP A 367 1.66 -18.81 -4.69
CA ASP A 367 1.31 -17.42 -4.41
C ASP A 367 1.47 -17.07 -2.91
N ALA A 368 1.29 -15.79 -2.58
CA ALA A 368 1.41 -15.30 -1.20
C ALA A 368 0.41 -15.95 -0.20
N TYR A 369 -0.60 -16.65 -0.69
CA TYR A 369 -1.60 -17.38 0.10
C TYR A 369 -1.34 -18.89 0.17
N GLY A 370 -0.18 -19.34 -0.32
CA GLY A 370 0.17 -20.77 -0.34
C GLY A 370 -0.51 -21.58 -1.45
N ARG A 371 -1.23 -20.94 -2.40
CA ARG A 371 -1.93 -21.64 -3.48
C ARG A 371 -1.00 -21.88 -4.66
N LYS A 372 -1.09 -23.06 -5.25
CA LYS A 372 -0.40 -23.39 -6.50
C LYS A 372 -1.07 -22.69 -7.68
N ILE A 373 -0.28 -21.98 -8.46
CA ILE A 373 -0.71 -21.23 -9.66
C ILE A 373 0.32 -21.46 -10.78
N PRO A 374 -0.07 -21.36 -12.07
CA PRO A 374 0.91 -21.29 -13.16
C PRO A 374 1.87 -20.12 -12.94
N LYS A 375 3.12 -20.29 -13.29
CA LYS A 375 4.11 -19.21 -13.27
C LYS A 375 3.61 -18.07 -14.16
N HIS A 376 3.73 -16.84 -13.66
CA HIS A 376 3.39 -15.65 -14.43
C HIS A 376 4.27 -15.50 -15.67
N SER A 377 3.70 -14.98 -16.75
CA SER A 377 4.46 -14.52 -17.91
C SER A 377 4.96 -13.10 -17.66
N HIS A 378 6.21 -12.84 -18.02
CA HIS A 378 6.84 -11.54 -17.88
C HIS A 378 7.72 -11.25 -19.09
N GLY A 379 7.76 -10.00 -19.51
CA GLY A 379 8.63 -9.54 -20.56
C GLY A 379 8.81 -8.03 -20.56
N SER A 380 9.77 -7.60 -21.36
CA SER A 380 10.04 -6.18 -21.63
C SER A 380 10.16 -5.92 -23.14
N VAL A 381 9.94 -4.68 -23.52
CA VAL A 381 10.13 -4.17 -24.88
C VAL A 381 10.71 -2.77 -24.79
N ASN A 382 11.77 -2.52 -25.54
CA ASN A 382 12.34 -1.19 -25.71
C ASN A 382 11.59 -0.45 -26.81
N LEU A 383 11.46 0.85 -26.63
CA LEU A 383 10.94 1.77 -27.64
C LEU A 383 12.12 2.45 -28.33
N ASP A 384 11.97 2.78 -29.60
CA ASP A 384 13.04 3.39 -30.38
C ASP A 384 13.45 4.78 -29.86
N GLN A 385 12.55 5.41 -29.11
CA GLN A 385 12.77 6.73 -28.51
C GLN A 385 11.96 6.88 -27.21
N HIS A 386 12.39 7.81 -26.35
CA HIS A 386 11.59 8.23 -25.23
C HIS A 386 10.27 8.83 -25.70
N THR A 387 9.15 8.37 -25.18
CA THR A 387 7.82 8.81 -25.63
C THR A 387 6.75 8.69 -24.55
N ALA A 388 5.69 9.47 -24.65
CA ALA A 388 4.41 9.32 -23.97
C ALA A 388 3.24 9.10 -24.96
N SER A 389 3.55 8.80 -26.23
CA SER A 389 2.54 8.55 -27.26
C SER A 389 1.69 7.33 -26.93
N SER A 390 0.37 7.51 -26.84
CA SER A 390 -0.57 6.41 -26.61
C SER A 390 -0.47 5.35 -27.70
N ARG A 391 -0.29 5.77 -28.95
CA ARG A 391 -0.17 4.87 -30.10
C ARG A 391 1.05 3.96 -29.95
N LEU A 392 2.23 4.54 -29.76
CA LEU A 392 3.49 3.78 -29.67
C LEU A 392 3.50 2.86 -28.44
N ILE A 393 3.01 3.34 -27.32
CA ILE A 393 2.94 2.55 -26.07
C ILE A 393 1.96 1.38 -26.23
N ILE A 394 0.77 1.61 -26.80
CA ILE A 394 -0.24 0.56 -27.02
C ILE A 394 0.29 -0.47 -28.02
N GLU A 395 0.86 -0.05 -29.14
CA GLU A 395 1.44 -0.94 -30.14
C GLU A 395 2.52 -1.83 -29.54
N ALA A 396 3.47 -1.25 -28.84
CA ALA A 396 4.57 -1.98 -28.21
C ALA A 396 4.09 -2.96 -27.12
N VAL A 397 3.15 -2.54 -26.26
CA VAL A 397 2.68 -3.41 -25.16
C VAL A 397 1.77 -4.54 -25.69
N LEU A 398 1.00 -4.32 -26.75
CA LEU A 398 0.21 -5.37 -27.38
C LEU A 398 1.10 -6.37 -28.11
N GLY A 399 2.12 -5.91 -28.82
CA GLY A 399 3.13 -6.81 -29.41
C GLY A 399 3.89 -7.62 -28.35
N LEU A 400 4.19 -7.02 -27.21
CA LEU A 400 4.77 -7.73 -26.08
C LEU A 400 3.78 -8.75 -25.50
N PHE A 401 2.52 -8.37 -25.31
CA PHE A 401 1.45 -9.26 -24.82
C PHE A 401 1.31 -10.50 -25.72
N ASP A 402 1.16 -10.30 -27.00
CA ASP A 402 0.97 -11.39 -27.99
C ASP A 402 2.18 -12.37 -27.99
N ARG A 403 3.39 -11.88 -27.65
CA ARG A 403 4.60 -12.68 -27.56
C ARG A 403 4.72 -13.50 -26.28
N ILE A 404 4.23 -12.99 -25.12
CA ILE A 404 4.48 -13.62 -23.81
C ILE A 404 3.27 -14.37 -23.25
N ILE A 405 2.05 -14.11 -23.73
CA ILE A 405 0.83 -14.74 -23.22
C ILE A 405 0.83 -16.25 -23.49
N ASN A 406 0.36 -17.02 -22.53
CA ASN A 406 -0.08 -18.39 -22.80
C ASN A 406 -1.59 -18.35 -23.10
N PRO A 407 -2.01 -18.58 -24.34
CA PRO A 407 -3.40 -18.40 -24.77
C PRO A 407 -4.38 -19.42 -24.12
N ASP A 408 -3.87 -20.55 -23.62
CA ASP A 408 -4.67 -21.60 -23.02
C ASP A 408 -5.00 -21.35 -21.53
N LEU A 409 -4.40 -20.30 -20.94
CA LEU A 409 -4.55 -20.01 -19.52
C LEU A 409 -5.43 -18.80 -19.24
N LEU A 410 -6.27 -18.94 -18.22
CA LEU A 410 -7.07 -17.86 -17.68
C LEU A 410 -6.21 -16.89 -16.88
N VAL A 411 -6.36 -15.60 -17.16
CA VAL A 411 -5.60 -14.51 -16.54
C VAL A 411 -6.37 -13.94 -15.35
N ARG A 412 -5.64 -13.60 -14.29
CA ARG A 412 -6.19 -13.00 -13.06
C ARG A 412 -5.58 -11.63 -12.74
N ARG A 413 -4.33 -11.40 -13.12
CA ARG A 413 -3.62 -10.16 -12.80
C ARG A 413 -2.84 -9.67 -14.01
N ILE A 414 -2.85 -8.36 -14.20
CA ILE A 414 -2.06 -7.68 -15.23
C ILE A 414 -1.29 -6.56 -14.54
N THR A 415 -0.02 -6.42 -14.86
CA THR A 415 0.80 -5.29 -14.40
C THR A 415 1.59 -4.77 -15.60
N ILE A 416 1.47 -3.49 -15.87
CA ILE A 416 2.23 -2.77 -16.89
C ILE A 416 3.15 -1.75 -16.21
N GLY A 417 4.36 -1.58 -16.72
CA GLY A 417 5.33 -0.61 -16.24
C GLY A 417 6.01 0.14 -17.36
N ALA A 418 6.27 1.41 -17.14
CA ALA A 418 7.19 2.24 -17.91
C ALA A 418 8.48 2.38 -17.13
N ASN A 419 9.61 2.06 -17.72
CA ASN A 419 10.94 2.16 -17.13
C ASN A 419 11.76 3.25 -17.83
N HIS A 420 12.88 3.61 -17.22
CA HIS A 420 13.76 4.69 -17.66
C HIS A 420 12.98 6.01 -17.88
N VAL A 421 12.10 6.28 -16.92
CA VAL A 421 11.23 7.45 -16.97
C VAL A 421 12.04 8.69 -16.69
N ILE A 422 11.95 9.71 -17.59
CA ILE A 422 12.59 11.01 -17.44
C ILE A 422 11.57 12.13 -17.65
N LEU A 423 11.90 13.33 -17.22
CA LEU A 423 11.13 14.52 -17.61
C LEU A 423 11.26 14.76 -19.11
N GLU A 424 10.17 15.10 -19.76
CA GLU A 424 10.18 15.37 -21.21
C GLU A 424 11.16 16.48 -21.61
N LYS A 425 11.33 17.50 -20.76
CA LYS A 425 12.30 18.59 -20.98
C LYS A 425 13.76 18.11 -20.97
N ASP A 426 14.04 16.98 -20.32
CA ASP A 426 15.38 16.40 -20.20
C ASP A 426 15.69 15.41 -21.34
N MET A 427 14.73 15.23 -22.26
CA MET A 427 14.86 14.35 -23.42
C MET A 427 15.97 14.88 -24.35
N ARG A 428 16.94 14.03 -24.62
CA ARG A 428 17.98 14.38 -25.64
C ARG A 428 17.34 14.30 -27.02
N PRO A 429 17.69 15.22 -27.94
CA PRO A 429 17.27 15.09 -29.34
C PRO A 429 17.65 13.71 -29.88
N ALA A 430 16.73 13.04 -30.53
CA ALA A 430 17.04 11.78 -31.21
C ALA A 430 18.17 12.02 -32.21
N GLN A 431 19.18 11.16 -32.19
CA GLN A 431 20.23 11.19 -33.21
C GLN A 431 19.59 10.83 -34.55
N VAL A 432 19.44 11.83 -35.41
CA VAL A 432 18.84 11.62 -36.73
C VAL A 432 19.86 10.86 -37.58
N ASP A 433 19.46 9.71 -38.11
CA ASP A 433 20.28 9.04 -39.12
C ASP A 433 20.38 9.96 -40.36
N LEU A 434 21.61 10.23 -40.77
CA LEU A 434 21.93 11.07 -41.93
C LEU A 434 21.30 10.58 -43.24
N PHE A 435 20.90 9.29 -43.28
CA PHE A 435 20.31 8.63 -44.44
C PHE A 435 18.79 8.40 -44.30
N ALA A 436 18.18 8.79 -43.18
CA ALA A 436 16.74 8.65 -43.00
C ALA A 436 15.99 9.63 -43.90
N GLU A 437 14.91 9.17 -44.53
CA GLU A 437 14.03 10.03 -45.33
C GLU A 437 13.45 11.17 -44.50
N THR A 438 13.98 12.38 -44.68
CA THR A 438 13.70 13.57 -43.85
C THR A 438 12.20 13.92 -43.85
N GLU A 439 11.47 13.54 -44.90
CA GLU A 439 10.03 13.81 -45.04
C GLU A 439 9.17 12.87 -44.16
N MET A 440 9.52 11.58 -44.09
CA MET A 440 8.85 10.61 -43.20
C MET A 440 9.05 10.99 -41.72
N LEU A 441 10.25 11.39 -41.34
CA LEU A 441 10.57 11.84 -39.94
C LEU A 441 9.79 13.10 -39.56
N LYS A 442 9.66 14.07 -40.47
CA LYS A 442 8.87 15.28 -40.23
C LYS A 442 7.38 14.93 -40.04
N THR A 443 6.84 14.07 -40.89
CA THR A 443 5.44 13.63 -40.82
C THR A 443 5.14 12.92 -39.49
N GLU A 444 6.04 12.04 -39.02
CA GLU A 444 5.85 11.35 -37.76
C GLU A 444 6.00 12.31 -36.56
N GLN A 445 6.93 13.28 -36.59
CA GLN A 445 7.04 14.30 -35.57
C GLN A 445 5.79 15.19 -35.47
N GLU A 446 5.19 15.58 -36.61
CA GLU A 446 3.94 16.34 -36.64
C GLU A 446 2.79 15.50 -36.05
N ARG A 447 2.71 14.22 -36.40
CA ARG A 447 1.75 13.28 -35.85
C ARG A 447 1.86 13.15 -34.32
N LEU A 448 3.08 13.00 -33.80
CA LEU A 448 3.32 12.92 -32.36
C LEU A 448 2.95 14.24 -31.65
N LYS A 449 3.25 15.40 -32.24
CA LYS A 449 2.83 16.70 -31.70
C LYS A 449 1.30 16.84 -31.65
N LYS A 450 0.61 16.43 -32.71
CA LYS A 450 -0.85 16.45 -32.77
C LYS A 450 -1.46 15.49 -31.74
N GLU A 451 -0.93 14.28 -31.64
CA GLU A 451 -1.36 13.28 -30.64
C GLU A 451 -1.20 13.84 -29.21
N LYS A 452 -0.06 14.41 -28.89
CA LYS A 452 0.19 15.04 -27.59
C LYS A 452 -0.81 16.15 -27.27
N SER A 453 -1.16 16.99 -28.23
CA SER A 453 -2.18 18.03 -28.05
C SER A 453 -3.54 17.44 -27.74
N ILE A 454 -3.92 16.35 -28.42
CA ILE A 454 -5.16 15.61 -28.14
C ILE A 454 -5.13 14.98 -26.74
N GLN A 455 -4.02 14.35 -26.34
CA GLN A 455 -3.86 13.77 -25.00
C GLN A 455 -4.00 14.82 -23.90
N LYS A 456 -3.40 16.01 -24.07
CA LYS A 456 -3.54 17.14 -23.13
C LYS A 456 -5.00 17.61 -23.03
N ALA A 457 -5.66 17.82 -24.17
CA ALA A 457 -7.08 18.21 -24.19
C ALA A 457 -7.97 17.15 -23.51
N MET A 458 -7.70 15.84 -23.75
CA MET A 458 -8.42 14.76 -23.05
C MET A 458 -8.19 14.81 -21.56
N LEU A 459 -6.97 15.07 -21.08
CA LEU A 459 -6.66 15.20 -19.67
C LEU A 459 -7.38 16.38 -19.02
N GLU A 460 -7.38 17.54 -19.66
CA GLU A 460 -8.12 18.73 -19.21
C GLU A 460 -9.61 18.44 -19.05
N MET A 461 -10.21 17.79 -20.04
CA MET A 461 -11.64 17.39 -19.98
C MET A 461 -11.89 16.38 -18.86
N LYS A 462 -11.01 15.37 -18.70
CA LYS A 462 -11.12 14.37 -17.63
C LYS A 462 -10.94 15.00 -16.24
N ASN A 463 -10.05 15.97 -16.09
CA ASN A 463 -9.84 16.69 -14.82
C ASN A 463 -11.04 17.59 -14.48
N LYS A 464 -11.64 18.23 -15.48
CA LYS A 464 -12.77 19.17 -15.27
C LYS A 464 -14.11 18.46 -15.08
N TYR A 465 -14.37 17.40 -15.85
CA TYR A 465 -15.69 16.75 -15.92
C TYR A 465 -15.69 15.30 -15.41
N GLY A 466 -14.55 14.82 -14.89
CA GLY A 466 -14.39 13.46 -14.37
C GLY A 466 -13.77 12.50 -15.39
N LYS A 467 -13.16 11.44 -14.86
CA LYS A 467 -12.34 10.50 -15.65
C LYS A 467 -13.10 9.79 -16.80
N ASN A 468 -14.41 9.72 -16.71
CA ASN A 468 -15.28 9.12 -17.75
C ASN A 468 -15.85 10.13 -18.75
N ALA A 469 -15.47 11.42 -18.68
CA ALA A 469 -15.99 12.45 -19.59
C ALA A 469 -15.58 12.22 -21.04
N VAL A 470 -14.40 11.62 -21.28
CA VAL A 470 -13.93 11.25 -22.61
C VAL A 470 -13.46 9.80 -22.57
N LEU A 471 -14.09 8.95 -23.37
CA LEU A 471 -13.79 7.53 -23.50
C LEU A 471 -13.57 7.17 -24.98
N LYS A 472 -12.65 6.25 -25.25
CA LYS A 472 -12.47 5.66 -26.59
C LYS A 472 -13.37 4.41 -26.75
N GLY A 473 -13.60 3.99 -27.99
CA GLY A 473 -14.45 2.83 -28.31
C GLY A 473 -14.07 1.56 -27.57
N ILE A 474 -12.76 1.34 -27.32
CA ILE A 474 -12.24 0.19 -26.58
C ILE A 474 -12.85 0.02 -25.17
N HIS A 475 -13.23 1.11 -24.51
CA HIS A 475 -13.85 1.07 -23.18
C HIS A 475 -15.29 0.55 -23.17
N PHE A 476 -15.85 0.26 -24.35
CA PHE A 476 -17.19 -0.33 -24.51
C PHE A 476 -17.14 -1.77 -25.00
N GLU A 477 -15.94 -2.29 -25.24
CA GLU A 477 -15.77 -3.67 -25.69
C GLU A 477 -16.00 -4.68 -24.57
N LYS A 478 -16.29 -5.92 -24.98
CA LYS A 478 -16.49 -7.02 -24.02
C LYS A 478 -15.20 -7.30 -23.27
N GLY A 479 -15.26 -7.19 -21.96
CA GLY A 479 -14.09 -7.36 -21.08
C GLY A 479 -13.43 -6.04 -20.68
N ALA A 480 -13.81 -4.90 -21.23
CA ALA A 480 -13.30 -3.60 -20.83
C ALA A 480 -13.60 -3.30 -19.34
N THR A 481 -12.62 -2.74 -18.65
CA THR A 481 -12.67 -2.44 -17.21
C THR A 481 -12.43 -0.97 -16.90
N GLY A 482 -11.99 -0.18 -17.88
CA GLY A 482 -11.53 1.20 -17.70
C GLY A 482 -12.58 2.13 -17.11
N ARG A 483 -13.84 2.02 -17.56
CA ARG A 483 -14.95 2.83 -17.03
C ARG A 483 -15.18 2.62 -15.54
N GLU A 484 -15.14 1.38 -15.10
CA GLU A 484 -15.29 1.03 -13.69
C GLU A 484 -14.06 1.47 -12.87
N ARG A 485 -12.86 1.25 -13.40
CA ARG A 485 -11.61 1.68 -12.76
C ARG A 485 -11.51 3.19 -12.58
N ASN A 486 -12.06 3.97 -13.47
CA ASN A 486 -12.11 5.43 -13.38
C ASN A 486 -12.88 5.91 -12.14
N GLY A 487 -13.84 5.12 -11.64
CA GLY A 487 -14.54 5.36 -10.37
C GLY A 487 -13.82 4.78 -9.15
N GLN A 488 -12.53 4.43 -9.26
CA GLN A 488 -11.75 3.85 -8.17
C GLN A 488 -10.52 4.70 -7.83
N ILE A 489 -10.13 4.67 -6.56
CA ILE A 489 -8.86 5.20 -6.04
C ILE A 489 -8.13 4.02 -5.38
N GLY A 490 -6.87 3.75 -5.81
CA GLY A 490 -6.11 2.61 -5.29
C GLY A 490 -6.78 1.24 -5.50
N GLY A 491 -7.65 1.10 -6.53
CA GLY A 491 -8.39 -0.13 -6.82
C GLY A 491 -9.65 -0.36 -5.96
N HIS A 492 -10.05 0.62 -5.16
CA HIS A 492 -11.23 0.62 -4.33
C HIS A 492 -12.19 1.74 -4.74
N LYS A 493 -13.46 1.62 -4.38
CA LYS A 493 -14.49 2.61 -4.70
C LYS A 493 -14.08 3.99 -4.17
N ALA A 494 -14.20 5.03 -5.04
CA ALA A 494 -13.84 6.41 -4.72
C ALA A 494 -14.79 7.05 -3.70
#